data_b3e230330ec34f19b30aa7303002ed90
#
_entry.id   b3e230330ec34f19b30aa7303002ed90
#
_cell.length_a   1.000
_cell.length_b   1.000
_cell.length_c   1.000
_cell.angle_alpha   90.00
_cell.angle_beta   90.00
_cell.angle_gamma   90.00
#
_symmetry.space_group_name_H-M   'P 1'
#
loop_
_entity.id
_entity.type
_entity.pdbx_description
1 polymer ?
#
loop_
_entity_poly.entity_id
_entity_poly.type
_entity_poly.pdbx_seq_one_letter_code
_entity_poly.pdbx_strand_id
1 'polypeptide(L)'
;VLAGYGFYARRRGTELAFLMGLITLTNFEVHRAGTNCRVDMLLAALMVMALYQLYRWGEKGLKGVPWLGILCLSGAFLTKGPVGMALPCLVTAVFLWIRGVHFGRIFLSFLGIGLASCVLPLVWYVAAYQQGGEEFLQLVLEENVLRLLGKMSYSSHENPAYYNVITVVAGYAPYTLLVLLSLFFLKYHKVSGKLSGWWNRFRTYIREMDDVRLFSLLSIVLIFVFYCIPKSKRSVYLLPIYPFLAYFLAEYLLY
;
A
#
# COMPACT_ATOMS: atom_id res chain seq x y z
N VAL A 1 12.48 -5.05 1.95
CA VAL A 1 13.42 -4.63 0.90
C VAL A 1 13.75 -5.79 -0.04
N LEU A 2 14.26 -6.94 0.45
CA LEU A 2 14.65 -8.07 -0.40
C LEU A 2 13.52 -8.58 -1.31
N ALA A 3 12.29 -8.66 -0.80
CA ALA A 3 11.12 -9.03 -1.61
C ALA A 3 10.86 -8.02 -2.74
N GLY A 4 11.04 -6.72 -2.48
CA GLY A 4 10.96 -5.66 -3.48
C GLY A 4 12.07 -5.76 -4.51
N TYR A 5 13.31 -5.98 -4.07
CA TYR A 5 14.41 -6.24 -4.99
C TYR A 5 14.08 -7.40 -5.95
N GLY A 6 13.69 -8.56 -5.42
CA GLY A 6 13.34 -9.71 -6.25
C GLY A 6 12.11 -9.50 -7.15
N PHE A 7 11.20 -8.59 -6.80
CA PHE A 7 10.06 -8.21 -7.61
C PHE A 7 10.47 -7.31 -8.79
N TYR A 8 11.21 -6.22 -8.50
CA TYR A 8 11.59 -5.23 -9.51
C TYR A 8 12.78 -5.67 -10.37
N ALA A 9 13.75 -6.41 -9.84
CA ALA A 9 14.90 -6.88 -10.59
C ALA A 9 14.50 -7.74 -11.81
N ARG A 10 13.48 -8.56 -11.67
CA ARG A 10 12.97 -9.40 -12.75
C ARG A 10 12.20 -8.64 -13.83
N ARG A 11 11.75 -7.40 -13.55
CA ARG A 11 10.85 -6.64 -14.43
C ARG A 11 11.45 -5.35 -14.94
N ARG A 12 12.39 -4.78 -14.21
CA ARG A 12 12.98 -3.45 -14.45
C ARG A 12 14.51 -3.43 -14.41
N GLY A 13 15.12 -4.57 -14.18
CA GLY A 13 16.58 -4.69 -14.07
C GLY A 13 17.10 -4.59 -12.64
N THR A 14 18.29 -5.14 -12.46
CA THR A 14 18.93 -5.29 -11.14
C THR A 14 19.41 -3.96 -10.57
N GLU A 15 19.87 -3.04 -11.41
CA GLU A 15 20.36 -1.71 -11.00
C GLU A 15 19.25 -0.87 -10.38
N LEU A 16 18.09 -0.78 -11.07
CA LEU A 16 16.92 -0.07 -10.57
C LEU A 16 16.44 -0.68 -9.26
N ALA A 17 16.35 -2.01 -9.20
CA ALA A 17 15.89 -2.72 -8.01
C ALA A 17 16.85 -2.52 -6.82
N PHE A 18 18.16 -2.48 -7.07
CA PHE A 18 19.16 -2.20 -6.04
C PHE A 18 19.02 -0.78 -5.51
N LEU A 19 18.96 0.21 -6.40
CA LEU A 19 18.81 1.62 -6.04
C LEU A 19 17.52 1.87 -5.27
N MET A 20 16.39 1.30 -5.74
CA MET A 20 15.11 1.35 -5.03
C MET A 20 15.22 0.74 -3.62
N GLY A 21 15.90 -0.40 -3.49
CA GLY A 21 16.14 -1.06 -2.21
C GLY A 21 16.97 -0.18 -1.26
N LEU A 22 18.01 0.44 -1.75
CA LEU A 22 18.87 1.35 -1.01
C LEU A 22 18.10 2.58 -0.53
N ILE A 23 17.36 3.25 -1.44
CA ILE A 23 16.49 4.40 -1.12
C ILE A 23 15.45 4.02 -0.06
N THR A 24 14.85 2.83 -0.17
CA THR A 24 13.87 2.35 0.81
C THR A 24 14.48 2.17 2.20
N LEU A 25 15.68 1.58 2.30
CA LEU A 25 16.35 1.34 3.58
C LEU A 25 16.82 2.62 4.28
N THR A 26 17.26 3.59 3.50
CA THR A 26 17.95 4.78 4.01
C THR A 26 17.05 5.99 4.16
N ASN A 27 15.75 5.90 3.78
CA ASN A 27 14.84 6.98 4.10
C ASN A 27 14.50 7.02 5.61
N PHE A 28 14.28 8.21 6.09
CA PHE A 28 14.12 8.49 7.52
C PHE A 28 12.99 7.67 8.16
N GLU A 29 11.80 7.61 7.57
CA GLU A 29 10.64 6.98 8.22
C GLU A 29 10.77 5.45 8.28
N VAL A 30 11.27 4.81 7.23
CA VAL A 30 11.50 3.36 7.22
C VAL A 30 12.60 2.98 8.20
N HIS A 31 13.70 3.76 8.22
CA HIS A 31 14.78 3.54 9.17
C HIS A 31 14.29 3.70 10.62
N ARG A 32 13.60 4.81 10.91
CA ARG A 32 13.03 5.10 12.23
C ARG A 32 12.05 4.02 12.69
N ALA A 33 11.16 3.56 11.80
CA ALA A 33 10.19 2.52 12.14
C ALA A 33 10.84 1.15 12.33
N GLY A 34 11.87 0.83 11.54
CA GLY A 34 12.61 -0.42 11.63
C GLY A 34 13.43 -0.53 12.91
N THR A 35 14.11 0.54 13.32
CA THR A 35 14.94 0.55 14.55
C THR A 35 14.10 0.57 15.82
N ASN A 36 12.87 1.09 15.80
CA ASN A 36 11.98 1.14 16.96
C ASN A 36 11.11 -0.12 17.16
N CYS A 37 11.33 -1.19 16.41
CA CYS A 37 10.60 -2.47 16.50
C CYS A 37 9.07 -2.31 16.55
N ARG A 38 8.52 -1.39 15.75
CA ARG A 38 7.08 -1.13 15.75
C ARG A 38 6.30 -2.22 15.01
N VAL A 39 5.13 -2.55 15.52
CA VAL A 39 4.15 -3.46 14.89
C VAL A 39 3.79 -2.97 13.48
N ASP A 40 3.74 -1.64 13.27
CA ASP A 40 3.45 -1.02 11.97
C ASP A 40 4.49 -1.37 10.90
N MET A 41 5.75 -1.65 11.27
CA MET A 41 6.77 -2.10 10.32
C MET A 41 6.51 -3.53 9.83
N LEU A 42 6.06 -4.42 10.73
CA LEU A 42 5.64 -5.77 10.37
C LEU A 42 4.41 -5.72 9.45
N LEU A 43 3.41 -4.91 9.81
CA LEU A 43 2.24 -4.67 8.97
C LEU A 43 2.64 -4.21 7.56
N ALA A 44 3.48 -3.19 7.45
CA ALA A 44 3.94 -2.66 6.18
C ALA A 44 4.68 -3.72 5.35
N ALA A 45 5.54 -4.51 5.98
CA ALA A 45 6.25 -5.60 5.31
C ALA A 45 5.28 -6.65 4.74
N LEU A 46 4.30 -7.09 5.54
CA LEU A 46 3.30 -8.07 5.12
C LEU A 46 2.39 -7.53 4.02
N MET A 47 1.94 -6.27 4.12
CA MET A 47 1.13 -5.63 3.08
C MET A 47 1.88 -5.51 1.76
N VAL A 48 3.14 -5.06 1.78
CA VAL A 48 3.97 -4.91 0.57
C VAL A 48 4.28 -6.29 -0.05
N MET A 49 4.57 -7.29 0.77
CA MET A 49 4.75 -8.67 0.29
C MET A 49 3.47 -9.22 -0.32
N ALA A 50 2.32 -9.01 0.30
CA ALA A 50 1.02 -9.38 -0.25
C ALA A 50 0.77 -8.71 -1.61
N LEU A 51 1.04 -7.40 -1.74
CA LEU A 51 0.92 -6.66 -3.00
C LEU A 51 1.76 -7.32 -4.12
N TYR A 52 3.01 -7.66 -3.86
CA TYR A 52 3.86 -8.32 -4.85
C TYR A 52 3.37 -9.72 -5.22
N GLN A 53 2.83 -10.49 -4.28
CA GLN A 53 2.29 -11.83 -4.57
C GLN A 53 0.97 -11.76 -5.33
N LEU A 54 0.09 -10.84 -4.96
CA LEU A 54 -1.17 -10.61 -5.66
C LEU A 54 -0.95 -10.10 -7.09
N TYR A 55 0.04 -9.21 -7.30
CA TYR A 55 0.43 -8.79 -8.63
C TYR A 55 0.87 -9.99 -9.49
N ARG A 56 1.79 -10.84 -8.97
CA ARG A 56 2.23 -12.07 -9.66
C ARG A 56 1.08 -13.03 -9.96
N TRP A 57 0.12 -13.10 -9.08
CA TRP A 57 -1.09 -13.90 -9.31
C TRP A 57 -1.97 -13.30 -10.40
N GLY A 58 -2.08 -11.98 -10.45
CA GLY A 58 -2.73 -11.24 -11.53
C GLY A 58 -2.06 -11.49 -12.90
N GLU A 59 -0.71 -11.47 -12.97
CA GLU A 59 0.04 -11.83 -14.19
C GLU A 59 -0.29 -13.25 -14.69
N LYS A 60 -0.57 -14.19 -13.79
CA LYS A 60 -1.00 -15.54 -14.13
C LYS A 60 -2.50 -15.64 -14.52
N GLY A 61 -3.17 -14.51 -14.67
CA GLY A 61 -4.60 -14.45 -14.99
C GLY A 61 -5.49 -14.98 -13.87
N LEU A 62 -5.12 -14.80 -12.60
CA LEU A 62 -5.85 -15.28 -11.42
C LEU A 62 -5.96 -16.81 -11.35
N LYS A 63 -5.00 -17.54 -11.94
CA LYS A 63 -4.96 -19.00 -11.91
C LYS A 63 -4.14 -19.50 -10.73
N GLY A 64 -4.60 -20.61 -10.13
CA GLY A 64 -3.97 -21.19 -8.95
C GLY A 64 -4.22 -20.39 -7.66
N VAL A 65 -3.68 -20.86 -6.55
CA VAL A 65 -3.85 -20.26 -5.22
C VAL A 65 -2.56 -19.56 -4.83
N PRO A 66 -2.57 -18.24 -4.53
CA PRO A 66 -1.39 -17.50 -4.10
C PRO A 66 -1.12 -17.71 -2.60
N TRP A 67 -0.69 -18.89 -2.18
CA TRP A 67 -0.51 -19.27 -0.77
C TRP A 67 0.31 -18.26 0.04
N LEU A 68 1.43 -17.82 -0.51
CA LEU A 68 2.26 -16.81 0.17
C LEU A 68 1.53 -15.47 0.30
N GLY A 69 0.72 -15.11 -0.70
CA GLY A 69 -0.16 -13.94 -0.63
C GLY A 69 -1.18 -14.06 0.49
N ILE A 70 -1.86 -15.22 0.59
CA ILE A 70 -2.83 -15.52 1.65
C ILE A 70 -2.16 -15.45 3.03
N LEU A 71 -0.99 -16.05 3.22
CA LEU A 71 -0.25 -15.97 4.48
C LEU A 71 0.11 -14.53 4.86
N CYS A 72 0.56 -13.74 3.90
CA CYS A 72 0.88 -12.31 4.14
C CYS A 72 -0.38 -11.52 4.50
N LEU A 73 -1.51 -11.76 3.84
CA LEU A 73 -2.80 -11.12 4.14
C LEU A 73 -3.32 -11.51 5.52
N SER A 74 -3.24 -12.81 5.88
CA SER A 74 -3.60 -13.30 7.22
C SER A 74 -2.75 -12.68 8.31
N GLY A 75 -1.43 -12.62 8.09
CA GLY A 75 -0.50 -11.97 9.02
C GLY A 75 -0.75 -10.47 9.17
N ALA A 76 -1.03 -9.77 8.06
CA ALA A 76 -1.38 -8.36 8.09
C ALA A 76 -2.70 -8.10 8.83
N PHE A 77 -3.69 -9.00 8.67
CA PHE A 77 -4.95 -8.96 9.43
C PHE A 77 -4.69 -9.14 10.93
N LEU A 78 -3.90 -10.15 11.33
CA LEU A 78 -3.55 -10.39 12.73
C LEU A 78 -2.76 -9.22 13.35
N THR A 79 -1.99 -8.51 12.54
CA THR A 79 -1.14 -7.41 13.01
C THR A 79 -1.95 -6.15 13.36
N LYS A 80 -2.95 -5.80 12.55
CA LYS A 80 -3.69 -4.54 12.73
C LYS A 80 -5.15 -4.59 12.21
N GLY A 81 -5.73 -5.77 12.17
CA GLY A 81 -7.12 -5.96 11.78
C GLY A 81 -7.35 -5.94 10.26
N PRO A 82 -8.63 -5.82 9.84
CA PRO A 82 -9.06 -6.02 8.45
C PRO A 82 -8.38 -5.11 7.42
N VAL A 83 -7.96 -3.92 7.83
CA VAL A 83 -7.33 -2.91 6.95
C VAL A 83 -6.07 -3.45 6.29
N GLY A 84 -5.27 -4.23 7.05
CA GLY A 84 -4.04 -4.85 6.53
C GLY A 84 -4.27 -5.80 5.36
N MET A 85 -5.42 -6.46 5.33
CA MET A 85 -5.82 -7.36 4.25
C MET A 85 -6.56 -6.61 3.12
N ALA A 86 -7.46 -5.71 3.48
CA ALA A 86 -8.35 -5.03 2.53
C ALA A 86 -7.57 -4.15 1.53
N LEU A 87 -6.56 -3.42 1.99
CA LEU A 87 -5.80 -2.49 1.14
C LEU A 87 -5.03 -3.19 0.02
N PRO A 88 -4.22 -4.24 0.26
CA PRO A 88 -3.57 -4.96 -0.83
C PRO A 88 -4.55 -5.58 -1.83
N CYS A 89 -5.68 -6.10 -1.35
CA CYS A 89 -6.75 -6.61 -2.20
C CYS A 89 -7.37 -5.51 -3.06
N LEU A 90 -7.69 -4.35 -2.47
CA LEU A 90 -8.26 -3.20 -3.17
C LEU A 90 -7.32 -2.70 -4.28
N VAL A 91 -6.05 -2.47 -3.96
CA VAL A 91 -5.05 -2.00 -4.92
C VAL A 91 -4.96 -2.94 -6.11
N THR A 92 -4.85 -4.24 -5.85
CA THR A 92 -4.70 -5.23 -6.91
C THR A 92 -5.99 -5.40 -7.71
N ALA A 93 -7.15 -5.35 -7.06
CA ALA A 93 -8.45 -5.42 -7.75
C ALA A 93 -8.65 -4.23 -8.70
N VAL A 94 -8.33 -3.01 -8.27
CA VAL A 94 -8.40 -1.79 -9.09
C VAL A 94 -7.41 -1.89 -10.26
N PHE A 95 -6.19 -2.36 -10.03
CA PHE A 95 -5.21 -2.57 -11.08
C PHE A 95 -5.73 -3.52 -12.16
N LEU A 96 -6.25 -4.69 -11.76
CA LEU A 96 -6.79 -5.69 -12.69
C LEU A 96 -8.02 -5.17 -13.45
N TRP A 97 -8.87 -4.40 -12.78
CA TRP A 97 -10.03 -3.78 -13.43
C TRP A 97 -9.60 -2.77 -14.52
N ILE A 98 -8.61 -1.92 -14.25
CA ILE A 98 -8.04 -0.99 -15.23
C ILE A 98 -7.45 -1.77 -16.43
N ARG A 99 -6.85 -2.93 -16.18
CA ARG A 99 -6.32 -3.84 -17.21
C ARG A 99 -7.40 -4.65 -17.95
N GLY A 100 -8.67 -4.40 -17.67
CA GLY A 100 -9.80 -4.99 -18.40
C GLY A 100 -10.20 -6.40 -17.94
N VAL A 101 -9.72 -6.85 -16.78
CA VAL A 101 -10.21 -8.11 -16.21
C VAL A 101 -11.66 -7.92 -15.77
N HIS A 102 -12.52 -8.88 -16.12
CA HIS A 102 -13.95 -8.80 -15.84
C HIS A 102 -14.24 -8.72 -14.34
N PHE A 103 -15.08 -7.77 -13.93
CA PHE A 103 -15.36 -7.47 -12.51
C PHE A 103 -15.82 -8.70 -11.73
N GLY A 104 -16.73 -9.52 -12.27
CA GLY A 104 -17.21 -10.73 -11.61
C GLY A 104 -16.09 -11.73 -11.29
N ARG A 105 -15.11 -11.86 -12.21
CA ARG A 105 -13.94 -12.72 -11.98
C ARG A 105 -13.05 -12.17 -10.87
N ILE A 106 -12.80 -10.85 -10.86
CA ILE A 106 -12.06 -10.18 -9.79
C ILE A 106 -12.77 -10.43 -8.46
N PHE A 107 -14.07 -10.13 -8.39
CA PHE A 107 -14.86 -10.23 -7.17
C PHE A 107 -14.82 -11.66 -6.58
N LEU A 108 -15.13 -12.69 -7.38
CA LEU A 108 -15.12 -14.08 -6.92
C LEU A 108 -13.73 -14.54 -6.48
N SER A 109 -12.69 -14.16 -7.22
CA SER A 109 -11.31 -14.52 -6.92
C SER A 109 -10.84 -13.89 -5.60
N PHE A 110 -11.12 -12.59 -5.40
CA PHE A 110 -10.73 -11.90 -4.17
C PHE A 110 -11.60 -12.29 -2.97
N LEU A 111 -12.88 -12.63 -3.19
CA LEU A 111 -13.73 -13.22 -2.15
C LEU A 111 -13.12 -14.54 -1.64
N GLY A 112 -12.72 -15.44 -2.55
CA GLY A 112 -12.07 -16.70 -2.17
C GLY A 112 -10.78 -16.51 -1.39
N ILE A 113 -9.89 -15.61 -1.86
CA ILE A 113 -8.65 -15.27 -1.14
C ILE A 113 -8.96 -14.61 0.21
N GLY A 114 -9.92 -13.70 0.26
CA GLY A 114 -10.32 -13.03 1.50
C GLY A 114 -10.80 -14.02 2.54
N LEU A 115 -11.71 -14.94 2.17
CA LEU A 115 -12.18 -15.99 3.05
C LEU A 115 -11.04 -16.90 3.53
N ALA A 116 -10.17 -17.34 2.62
CA ALA A 116 -9.01 -18.15 2.98
C ALA A 116 -8.04 -17.41 3.93
N SER A 117 -7.85 -16.10 3.73
CA SER A 117 -6.99 -15.27 4.58
C SER A 117 -7.60 -14.99 5.96
N CYS A 118 -8.91 -15.09 6.11
CA CYS A 118 -9.59 -14.92 7.40
C CYS A 118 -9.52 -16.16 8.31
N VAL A 119 -9.20 -17.34 7.78
CA VAL A 119 -9.20 -18.59 8.56
C VAL A 119 -8.27 -18.49 9.78
N LEU A 120 -7.02 -18.11 9.57
CA LEU A 120 -6.03 -18.00 10.65
C LEU A 120 -6.40 -16.91 11.67
N PRO A 121 -6.75 -15.67 11.26
CA PRO A 121 -7.27 -14.65 12.16
C PRO A 121 -8.50 -15.11 12.95
N LEU A 122 -9.48 -15.74 12.32
CA LEU A 122 -10.69 -16.21 13.00
C LEU A 122 -10.38 -17.20 14.12
N VAL A 123 -9.48 -18.16 13.90
CA VAL A 123 -9.06 -19.09 14.94
C VAL A 123 -8.50 -18.34 16.15
N TRP A 124 -7.66 -17.34 15.90
CA TRP A 124 -7.09 -16.52 16.96
C TRP A 124 -8.17 -15.67 17.69
N TYR A 125 -9.08 -15.03 16.93
CA TYR A 125 -10.15 -14.21 17.53
C TYR A 125 -11.11 -15.04 18.36
N VAL A 126 -11.45 -16.27 17.93
CA VAL A 126 -12.29 -17.19 18.72
C VAL A 126 -11.60 -17.61 20.00
N ALA A 127 -10.31 -17.96 19.94
CA ALA A 127 -9.54 -18.32 21.13
C ALA A 127 -9.41 -17.14 22.12
N ALA A 128 -9.17 -15.94 21.60
CA ALA A 128 -9.09 -14.73 22.41
C ALA A 128 -10.44 -14.35 23.04
N TYR A 129 -11.56 -14.53 22.32
CA TYR A 129 -12.91 -14.34 22.86
C TYR A 129 -13.24 -15.32 23.98
N GLN A 130 -12.83 -16.59 23.88
CA GLN A 130 -13.02 -17.58 24.92
C GLN A 130 -12.32 -17.20 26.24
N GLN A 131 -11.23 -16.41 26.15
CA GLN A 131 -10.48 -15.96 27.35
C GLN A 131 -10.96 -14.59 27.84
N GLY A 132 -11.26 -13.66 26.94
CA GLY A 132 -11.56 -12.26 27.28
C GLY A 132 -13.05 -11.87 27.24
N GLY A 133 -13.93 -12.77 26.76
CA GLY A 133 -15.37 -12.56 26.73
C GLY A 133 -15.81 -11.28 26.02
N GLU A 134 -16.87 -10.65 26.54
CA GLU A 134 -17.48 -9.43 25.98
C GLU A 134 -16.54 -8.22 25.99
N GLU A 135 -15.64 -8.11 26.95
CA GLU A 135 -14.67 -7.01 27.02
C GLU A 135 -13.72 -7.03 25.83
N PHE A 136 -13.27 -8.24 25.43
CA PHE A 136 -12.45 -8.41 24.24
C PHE A 136 -13.20 -8.02 22.97
N LEU A 137 -14.49 -8.40 22.85
CA LEU A 137 -15.32 -8.06 21.70
C LEU A 137 -15.50 -6.54 21.56
N GLN A 138 -15.77 -5.85 22.66
CA GLN A 138 -15.87 -4.38 22.69
C GLN A 138 -14.58 -3.72 22.24
N LEU A 139 -13.43 -4.19 22.74
CA LEU A 139 -12.11 -3.68 22.33
C LEU A 139 -11.86 -3.86 20.84
N VAL A 140 -12.19 -5.04 20.28
CA VAL A 140 -12.07 -5.32 18.84
C VAL A 140 -12.95 -4.39 18.03
N LEU A 141 -14.20 -4.16 18.47
CA LEU A 141 -15.12 -3.26 17.80
C LEU A 141 -14.60 -1.81 17.82
N GLU A 142 -14.12 -1.36 18.98
CA GLU A 142 -13.59 -0.01 19.16
C GLU A 142 -12.36 0.24 18.27
N GLU A 143 -11.39 -0.66 18.29
CA GLU A 143 -10.15 -0.51 17.53
C GLU A 143 -10.32 -0.64 16.02
N ASN A 144 -11.24 -1.45 15.52
CA ASN A 144 -11.40 -1.70 14.09
C ASN A 144 -12.51 -0.88 13.43
N VAL A 145 -13.64 -0.69 14.12
CA VAL A 145 -14.83 -0.04 13.55
C VAL A 145 -14.96 1.40 14.03
N LEU A 146 -14.99 1.61 15.35
CA LEU A 146 -15.23 2.95 15.91
C LEU A 146 -14.05 3.89 15.62
N ARG A 147 -12.83 3.37 15.59
CA ARG A 147 -11.65 4.14 15.15
C ARG A 147 -11.77 4.63 13.71
N LEU A 148 -12.23 3.78 12.80
CA LEU A 148 -12.45 4.17 11.40
C LEU A 148 -13.53 5.25 11.27
N LEU A 149 -14.61 5.13 12.07
CA LEU A 149 -15.72 6.08 12.09
C LEU A 149 -15.40 7.35 12.90
N GLY A 150 -14.29 7.42 13.60
CA GLY A 150 -13.92 8.55 14.47
C GLY A 150 -14.81 8.69 15.70
N LYS A 151 -15.37 7.58 16.21
CA LYS A 151 -16.27 7.50 17.38
C LYS A 151 -15.64 6.74 18.54
N MET A 152 -14.35 6.95 18.79
CA MET A 152 -13.65 6.30 19.89
C MET A 152 -14.03 6.91 21.24
N SER A 153 -14.02 6.10 22.30
CA SER A 153 -14.27 6.54 23.67
C SER A 153 -13.09 7.34 24.28
N TYR A 154 -11.88 7.22 23.69
CA TYR A 154 -10.67 7.90 24.14
C TYR A 154 -10.06 8.79 23.04
N SER A 155 -9.23 9.77 23.46
CA SER A 155 -8.58 10.68 22.52
C SER A 155 -7.65 9.92 21.58
N SER A 156 -7.94 9.97 20.29
CA SER A 156 -7.06 9.44 19.26
C SER A 156 -6.16 10.56 18.72
N HIS A 157 -5.10 10.18 17.99
CA HIS A 157 -4.21 11.13 17.32
C HIS A 157 -4.94 11.81 16.14
N GLU A 158 -5.83 12.75 16.46
CA GLU A 158 -6.57 13.50 15.45
C GLU A 158 -5.66 14.51 14.76
N ASN A 159 -5.54 14.36 13.46
CA ASN A 159 -4.74 15.26 12.64
C ASN A 159 -5.51 15.63 11.36
N PRO A 160 -5.32 16.87 10.85
CA PRO A 160 -5.97 17.30 9.61
C PRO A 160 -5.48 16.51 8.40
N ALA A 161 -6.20 16.60 7.28
CA ALA A 161 -5.89 15.81 6.08
C ALA A 161 -4.47 16.09 5.52
N TYR A 162 -3.99 17.34 5.61
CA TYR A 162 -2.65 17.72 5.15
C TYR A 162 -1.51 17.09 5.96
N TYR A 163 -1.78 16.59 7.16
CA TYR A 163 -0.79 15.91 8.00
C TYR A 163 -0.09 14.74 7.26
N ASN A 164 -0.84 13.96 6.49
CA ASN A 164 -0.27 12.84 5.73
C ASN A 164 0.70 13.33 4.64
N VAL A 165 0.44 14.48 4.03
CA VAL A 165 1.37 15.06 3.05
C VAL A 165 2.66 15.49 3.73
N ILE A 166 2.56 16.22 4.84
CA ILE A 166 3.73 16.67 5.61
C ILE A 166 4.56 15.46 6.09
N THR A 167 3.90 14.41 6.58
CA THR A 167 4.59 13.22 7.09
C THR A 167 5.29 12.43 5.98
N VAL A 168 4.72 12.36 4.77
CA VAL A 168 5.42 11.74 3.62
C VAL A 168 6.62 12.58 3.21
N VAL A 169 6.45 13.90 3.09
CA VAL A 169 7.53 14.81 2.71
C VAL A 169 8.67 14.76 3.73
N ALA A 170 8.38 14.81 5.02
CA ALA A 170 9.39 14.73 6.07
C ALA A 170 9.99 13.32 6.20
N GLY A 171 9.16 12.29 6.13
CA GLY A 171 9.56 10.89 6.28
C GLY A 171 10.38 10.35 5.13
N TYR A 172 10.28 10.96 3.94
CA TYR A 172 11.07 10.57 2.77
C TYR A 172 12.46 11.24 2.73
N ALA A 173 12.80 12.03 3.75
CA ALA A 173 14.15 12.59 3.87
C ALA A 173 15.23 11.49 3.87
N PRO A 174 16.45 11.73 3.29
CA PRO A 174 16.87 12.98 2.64
C PRO A 174 16.37 13.13 1.19
N TYR A 175 15.71 12.12 0.63
CA TYR A 175 15.32 12.06 -0.78
C TYR A 175 14.28 13.09 -1.19
N THR A 176 13.51 13.62 -0.25
CA THR A 176 12.60 14.75 -0.49
C THR A 176 13.31 15.94 -1.10
N LEU A 177 14.54 16.24 -0.66
CA LEU A 177 15.33 17.34 -1.21
C LEU A 177 15.69 17.08 -2.68
N LEU A 178 16.07 15.84 -3.03
CA LEU A 178 16.33 15.46 -4.41
C LEU A 178 15.07 15.62 -5.29
N VAL A 179 13.92 15.17 -4.79
CA VAL A 179 12.64 15.32 -5.51
C VAL A 179 12.31 16.81 -5.70
N LEU A 180 12.44 17.63 -4.66
CA LEU A 180 12.17 19.08 -4.75
C LEU A 180 13.13 19.77 -5.71
N LEU A 181 14.44 19.48 -5.64
CA LEU A 181 15.43 20.00 -6.57
C LEU A 181 15.13 19.58 -8.01
N SER A 182 14.74 18.32 -8.23
CA SER A 182 14.41 17.84 -9.57
C SER A 182 13.26 18.61 -10.21
N LEU A 183 12.31 19.13 -9.42
CA LEU A 183 11.21 19.95 -9.92
C LEU A 183 11.68 21.24 -10.58
N PHE A 184 12.82 21.82 -10.14
CA PHE A 184 13.40 23.00 -10.79
C PHE A 184 14.03 22.70 -12.15
N PHE A 185 14.47 21.47 -12.38
CA PHE A 185 15.08 21.06 -13.65
C PHE A 185 14.08 20.51 -14.66
N LEU A 186 12.83 20.27 -14.25
CA LEU A 186 11.78 19.83 -15.16
C LEU A 186 11.43 20.97 -16.12
N LYS A 187 11.63 20.74 -17.41
CA LYS A 187 11.12 21.64 -18.46
C LYS A 187 9.60 21.53 -18.50
N TYR A 188 8.92 22.51 -17.91
CA TYR A 188 7.47 22.58 -17.97
C TYR A 188 7.03 22.87 -19.41
N HIS A 189 6.62 21.86 -20.14
CA HIS A 189 5.89 22.07 -21.40
C HIS A 189 4.53 22.66 -21.04
N LYS A 190 4.23 23.85 -21.57
CA LYS A 190 2.89 24.45 -21.45
C LYS A 190 1.88 23.45 -22.01
N VAL A 191 1.07 22.88 -21.13
CA VAL A 191 -0.07 22.05 -21.52
C VAL A 191 -1.12 22.99 -22.11
N SER A 192 -0.92 23.36 -23.37
CA SER A 192 -1.90 24.12 -24.18
C SER A 192 -2.91 23.13 -24.73
N GLY A 193 -4.01 22.93 -24.05
CA GLY A 193 -5.08 22.07 -24.52
C GLY A 193 -6.40 22.34 -23.81
N LYS A 194 -7.52 22.40 -24.56
CA LYS A 194 -8.86 22.55 -24.00
C LYS A 194 -9.14 21.51 -22.92
N LEU A 195 -9.69 21.93 -21.78
CA LEU A 195 -10.04 21.05 -20.64
C LEU A 195 -10.91 19.84 -21.03
N SER A 196 -11.72 19.96 -22.10
CA SER A 196 -12.61 18.88 -22.56
C SER A 196 -11.89 17.63 -23.08
N GLY A 197 -10.60 17.73 -23.47
CA GLY A 197 -9.77 16.58 -23.89
C GLY A 197 -8.89 15.98 -22.79
N TRP A 198 -8.81 16.63 -21.61
CA TRP A 198 -7.90 16.23 -20.53
C TRP A 198 -8.26 14.85 -19.96
N TRP A 199 -9.54 14.58 -19.72
CA TRP A 199 -10.01 13.29 -19.18
C TRP A 199 -9.71 12.12 -20.13
N ASN A 200 -9.92 12.29 -21.42
CA ASN A 200 -9.61 11.25 -22.40
C ASN A 200 -8.10 11.01 -22.50
N ARG A 201 -7.27 12.06 -22.50
CA ARG A 201 -5.81 11.94 -22.48
C ARG A 201 -5.31 11.26 -21.21
N PHE A 202 -5.86 11.63 -20.05
CA PHE A 202 -5.53 10.99 -18.77
C PHE A 202 -5.88 9.50 -18.77
N ARG A 203 -7.08 9.15 -19.24
CA ARG A 203 -7.52 7.75 -19.36
C ARG A 203 -6.63 6.95 -20.32
N THR A 204 -6.26 7.51 -21.46
CA THR A 204 -5.34 6.89 -22.42
C THR A 204 -3.98 6.70 -21.79
N TYR A 205 -3.43 7.73 -21.15
CA TYR A 205 -2.14 7.66 -20.47
C TYR A 205 -2.09 6.56 -19.40
N ILE A 206 -3.12 6.45 -18.56
CA ILE A 206 -3.23 5.39 -17.54
C ILE A 206 -3.30 4.00 -18.18
N ARG A 207 -4.00 3.85 -19.31
CA ARG A 207 -4.13 2.57 -20.01
C ARG A 207 -2.84 2.14 -20.72
N GLU A 208 -2.11 3.09 -21.26
CA GLU A 208 -0.84 2.88 -21.96
C GLU A 208 0.36 2.77 -21.01
N MET A 209 0.18 3.16 -19.74
CA MET A 209 1.23 3.05 -18.73
C MET A 209 1.64 1.58 -18.53
N ASP A 210 2.94 1.35 -18.42
CA ASP A 210 3.47 0.03 -18.09
C ASP A 210 2.86 -0.56 -16.80
N ASP A 211 2.70 -1.88 -16.76
CA ASP A 211 2.03 -2.59 -15.67
C ASP A 211 2.67 -2.35 -14.30
N VAL A 212 4.00 -2.37 -14.24
CA VAL A 212 4.74 -2.17 -12.98
C VAL A 212 4.62 -0.73 -12.50
N ARG A 213 4.69 0.24 -13.43
CA ARG A 213 4.48 1.67 -13.11
C ARG A 213 3.06 1.91 -12.62
N LEU A 214 2.05 1.40 -13.33
CA LEU A 214 0.65 1.58 -12.94
C LEU A 214 0.37 0.96 -11.58
N PHE A 215 0.82 -0.26 -11.35
CA PHE A 215 0.63 -0.95 -10.08
C PHE A 215 1.29 -0.21 -8.92
N SER A 216 2.54 0.26 -9.12
CA SER A 216 3.26 1.04 -8.12
C SER A 216 2.57 2.37 -7.82
N LEU A 217 2.07 3.07 -8.85
CA LEU A 217 1.30 4.31 -8.69
C LEU A 217 0.00 4.08 -7.93
N LEU A 218 -0.76 3.05 -8.28
CA LEU A 218 -2.00 2.70 -7.60
C LEU A 218 -1.75 2.31 -6.13
N SER A 219 -0.64 1.61 -5.84
CA SER A 219 -0.25 1.29 -4.47
C SER A 219 -0.02 2.56 -3.64
N ILE A 220 0.67 3.57 -4.20
CA ILE A 220 0.86 4.86 -3.51
C ILE A 220 -0.49 5.56 -3.32
N VAL A 221 -1.23 5.77 -4.41
CA VAL A 221 -2.42 6.62 -4.41
C VAL A 221 -3.53 6.04 -3.53
N LEU A 222 -3.86 4.75 -3.69
CA LEU A 222 -4.97 4.14 -2.97
C LEU A 222 -4.68 3.99 -1.47
N ILE A 223 -3.44 3.61 -1.10
CA ILE A 223 -3.05 3.53 0.31
C ILE A 223 -3.04 4.93 0.94
N PHE A 224 -2.47 5.92 0.25
CA PHE A 224 -2.43 7.30 0.74
C PHE A 224 -3.84 7.87 0.94
N VAL A 225 -4.71 7.76 -0.07
CA VAL A 225 -6.10 8.26 -0.03
C VAL A 225 -6.88 7.57 1.09
N PHE A 226 -6.74 6.25 1.24
CA PHE A 226 -7.40 5.52 2.32
C PHE A 226 -7.02 6.08 3.70
N TYR A 227 -5.73 6.30 3.96
CA TYR A 227 -5.29 6.84 5.24
C TYR A 227 -5.55 8.35 5.42
N CYS A 228 -6.03 9.05 4.40
CA CYS A 228 -6.57 10.41 4.55
C CYS A 228 -8.00 10.43 5.13
N ILE A 229 -8.77 9.35 4.99
CA ILE A 229 -10.18 9.28 5.40
C ILE A 229 -10.34 9.31 6.93
N PRO A 230 -9.66 8.45 7.73
CA PRO A 230 -9.82 8.44 9.17
C PRO A 230 -9.31 9.72 9.82
N LYS A 231 -9.97 10.17 10.91
CA LYS A 231 -9.50 11.30 11.71
C LYS A 231 -8.17 11.00 12.41
N SER A 232 -8.03 9.77 12.93
CA SER A 232 -6.81 9.30 13.58
C SER A 232 -5.71 9.00 12.56
N LYS A 233 -4.66 9.80 12.54
CA LYS A 233 -3.54 9.71 11.60
C LYS A 233 -2.21 9.58 12.33
N ARG A 234 -1.36 8.67 11.85
CA ARG A 234 0.04 8.51 12.31
C ARG A 234 0.95 8.36 11.10
N SER A 235 2.16 8.90 11.17
CA SER A 235 3.15 8.79 10.09
C SER A 235 3.42 7.35 9.64
N VAL A 236 3.49 6.43 10.60
CA VAL A 236 3.78 5.00 10.36
C VAL A 236 2.73 4.26 9.54
N TYR A 237 1.51 4.80 9.38
CA TYR A 237 0.47 4.18 8.55
C TYR A 237 0.80 4.22 7.06
N LEU A 238 1.66 5.16 6.66
CA LEU A 238 2.09 5.33 5.28
C LEU A 238 3.36 4.54 4.94
N LEU A 239 3.91 3.75 5.88
CA LEU A 239 5.09 2.91 5.62
C LEU A 239 4.98 2.04 4.35
N PRO A 240 3.81 1.43 4.02
CA PRO A 240 3.70 0.59 2.83
C PRO A 240 3.92 1.32 1.50
N ILE A 241 3.81 2.66 1.43
CA ILE A 241 4.00 3.40 0.17
C ILE A 241 5.48 3.68 -0.15
N TYR A 242 6.38 3.67 0.84
CA TYR A 242 7.78 4.08 0.65
C TYR A 242 8.55 3.23 -0.37
N PRO A 243 8.41 1.90 -0.45
CA PRO A 243 9.08 1.11 -1.50
C PRO A 243 8.65 1.51 -2.92
N PHE A 244 7.38 1.91 -3.10
CA PHE A 244 6.86 2.36 -4.38
C PHE A 244 7.30 3.79 -4.72
N LEU A 245 7.41 4.68 -3.73
CA LEU A 245 8.03 6.01 -3.91
C LEU A 245 9.51 5.86 -4.29
N ALA A 246 10.23 4.96 -3.62
CA ALA A 246 11.61 4.67 -3.92
C ALA A 246 11.80 4.10 -5.34
N TYR A 247 10.86 3.30 -5.83
CA TYR A 247 10.85 2.83 -7.22
C TYR A 247 10.81 4.00 -8.21
N PHE A 248 9.88 4.94 -8.05
CA PHE A 248 9.77 6.09 -8.96
C PHE A 248 10.99 7.00 -8.91
N LEU A 249 11.58 7.21 -7.73
CA LEU A 249 12.81 7.99 -7.63
C LEU A 249 13.99 7.27 -8.27
N ALA A 250 14.14 5.96 -8.06
CA ALA A 250 15.18 5.16 -8.69
C ALA A 250 15.06 5.18 -10.23
N GLU A 251 13.83 5.06 -10.73
CA GLU A 251 13.52 5.17 -12.15
C GLU A 251 13.91 6.55 -12.71
N TYR A 252 13.58 7.63 -11.99
CA TYR A 252 13.94 8.99 -12.38
C TYR A 252 15.47 9.25 -12.39
N LEU A 253 16.20 8.62 -11.47
CA LEU A 253 17.66 8.80 -11.37
C LEU A 253 18.44 8.01 -12.43
N LEU A 254 17.85 6.94 -12.96
CA LEU A 254 18.53 6.07 -13.95
C LEU A 254 18.14 6.36 -15.39
N TYR A 255 17.01 7.01 -15.63
CA TYR A 255 16.44 7.27 -16.96
C TYR A 255 15.98 8.72 -17.12
#